data_99fa65258d883dc3fd1fd9755753916f
#
_entry.id   99fa65258d883dc3fd1fd9755753916f
#
_cell.length_a   1.000
_cell.length_b   1.000
_cell.length_c   1.000
_cell.angle_alpha   90.00
_cell.angle_beta   90.00
_cell.angle_gamma   90.00
#
_symmetry.space_group_name_H-M   'P 1'
#
loop_
_entity.id
_entity.type
_entity.pdbx_description
1 polymer ?
#
loop_
_entity_poly.entity_id
_entity_poly.type
_entity_poly.pdbx_seq_one_letter_code
_entity_poly.pdbx_strand_id
1 'polypeptide(L)'
;MGLAPTTSTTMQLALGDALAVALLHRHGFSPTDFHAIHPGGKLGARLKRVAALMHVGDALPTAAPDLPMPQALLLMTGKGFGCLCVVARDGRLAGIVTDGDLRRAMGPDLLNRRVGEIMNPTPLTARPDMLAGEALRVMTDRARPITALFVLDEARRPVGLLHIHDLLRAGVA
;
A
#
# COMPACT_ATOMS: atom_id res chain seq x y z
N MET A 1 46.84 27.61 8.54
CA MET A 1 46.82 27.44 7.07
C MET A 1 45.68 28.27 6.51
N GLY A 2 45.91 29.47 6.00
CA GLY A 2 44.85 30.36 5.49
C GLY A 2 44.75 30.37 3.96
N LEU A 3 45.35 29.40 3.27
CA LEU A 3 45.44 29.38 1.79
C LEU A 3 44.44 28.44 1.12
N ALA A 4 43.78 27.52 1.87
CA ALA A 4 42.82 26.60 1.27
C ALA A 4 41.41 27.23 1.25
N PRO A 5 40.74 27.32 0.08
CA PRO A 5 39.43 27.99 -0.05
C PRO A 5 38.26 27.11 0.45
N THR A 6 38.32 26.68 1.70
CA THR A 6 37.35 25.74 2.26
C THR A 6 35.99 26.39 2.52
N THR A 7 35.93 27.57 3.11
CA THR A 7 34.67 28.28 3.39
C THR A 7 33.97 28.72 2.11
N SER A 8 34.71 29.29 1.16
CA SER A 8 34.16 29.78 -0.12
C SER A 8 33.60 28.63 -0.97
N THR A 9 34.29 27.49 -1.02
CA THR A 9 33.81 26.32 -1.79
C THR A 9 32.56 25.72 -1.17
N THR A 10 32.48 25.63 0.17
CA THR A 10 31.28 25.18 0.87
C THR A 10 30.09 26.10 0.62
N MET A 11 30.30 27.44 0.67
CA MET A 11 29.23 28.40 0.39
C MET A 11 28.78 28.36 -1.08
N GLN A 12 29.69 28.18 -2.03
CA GLN A 12 29.35 28.03 -3.45
C GLN A 12 28.54 26.78 -3.71
N LEU A 13 28.89 25.67 -3.06
CA LEU A 13 28.13 24.42 -3.16
C LEU A 13 26.71 24.59 -2.60
N ALA A 14 26.59 25.16 -1.39
CA ALA A 14 25.30 25.41 -0.75
C ALA A 14 24.41 26.35 -1.59
N LEU A 15 24.99 27.41 -2.19
CA LEU A 15 24.26 28.32 -3.07
C LEU A 15 23.83 27.60 -4.36
N GLY A 16 24.69 26.78 -4.94
CA GLY A 16 24.37 25.98 -6.12
C GLY A 16 23.21 25.03 -5.87
N ASP A 17 23.22 24.32 -4.75
CA ASP A 17 22.13 23.43 -4.34
C ASP A 17 20.82 24.19 -4.10
N ALA A 18 20.89 25.34 -3.42
CA ALA A 18 19.72 26.19 -3.19
C ALA A 18 19.07 26.66 -4.51
N LEU A 19 19.90 27.09 -5.48
CA LEU A 19 19.42 27.49 -6.81
C LEU A 19 18.84 26.30 -7.59
N ALA A 20 19.48 25.13 -7.52
CA ALA A 20 18.98 23.92 -8.16
C ALA A 20 17.59 23.53 -7.61
N VAL A 21 17.41 23.53 -6.29
CA VAL A 21 16.12 23.23 -5.64
C VAL A 21 15.06 24.28 -6.02
N ALA A 22 15.42 25.57 -6.04
CA ALA A 22 14.50 26.63 -6.45
C ALA A 22 14.05 26.47 -7.91
N LEU A 23 14.96 26.08 -8.80
CA LEU A 23 14.66 25.82 -10.21
C LEU A 23 13.76 24.58 -10.37
N LEU A 24 14.04 23.48 -9.66
CA LEU A 24 13.19 22.29 -9.65
C LEU A 24 11.76 22.66 -9.26
N HIS A 25 11.61 23.45 -8.18
CA HIS A 25 10.29 23.90 -7.73
C HIS A 25 9.59 24.79 -8.78
N ARG A 26 10.34 25.75 -9.36
CA ARG A 26 9.81 26.65 -10.40
C ARG A 26 9.34 25.91 -11.66
N HIS A 27 10.06 24.85 -12.05
CA HIS A 27 9.70 24.03 -13.22
C HIS A 27 8.64 22.98 -12.92
N GLY A 28 8.10 22.91 -11.68
CA GLY A 28 7.10 21.93 -11.29
C GLY A 28 7.62 20.50 -11.32
N PHE A 29 8.93 20.32 -11.12
CA PHE A 29 9.58 19.01 -11.16
C PHE A 29 8.97 18.09 -10.10
N SER A 30 8.37 17.00 -10.56
CA SER A 30 7.58 16.08 -9.75
C SER A 30 8.38 14.82 -9.36
N PRO A 31 7.92 14.06 -8.34
CA PRO A 31 8.46 12.74 -8.05
C PRO A 31 8.42 11.78 -9.26
N THR A 32 7.46 11.96 -10.17
CA THR A 32 7.36 11.17 -11.40
C THR A 32 8.49 11.48 -12.35
N ASP A 33 8.86 12.77 -12.50
CA ASP A 33 9.99 13.20 -13.34
C ASP A 33 11.31 12.69 -12.76
N PHE A 34 11.45 12.74 -11.42
CA PHE A 34 12.62 12.18 -10.75
C PHE A 34 12.74 10.67 -11.01
N HIS A 35 11.65 9.93 -10.94
CA HIS A 35 11.64 8.49 -11.22
C HIS A 35 12.03 8.18 -12.67
N ALA A 36 11.60 9.01 -13.64
CA ALA A 36 11.94 8.84 -15.06
C ALA A 36 13.46 8.95 -15.30
N ILE A 37 14.13 9.84 -14.54
CA ILE A 37 15.57 10.05 -14.63
C ILE A 37 16.36 9.02 -13.78
N HIS A 38 15.78 8.54 -12.68
CA HIS A 38 16.40 7.61 -11.73
C HIS A 38 15.52 6.37 -11.50
N PRO A 39 15.31 5.50 -12.51
CA PRO A 39 14.40 4.35 -12.42
C PRO A 39 14.91 3.25 -11.47
N GLY A 40 16.20 3.27 -11.13
CA GLY A 40 16.84 2.29 -10.27
C GLY A 40 17.00 2.75 -8.82
N GLY A 41 17.25 1.78 -7.93
CA GLY A 41 17.55 2.03 -6.51
C GLY A 41 16.32 2.24 -5.62
N LYS A 42 16.58 2.33 -4.29
CA LYS A 42 15.53 2.44 -3.25
C LYS A 42 14.63 3.66 -3.42
N LEU A 43 15.19 4.80 -3.84
CA LEU A 43 14.41 6.01 -4.01
C LEU A 43 13.44 5.90 -5.19
N GLY A 44 13.90 5.38 -6.33
CA GLY A 44 13.05 5.11 -7.49
C GLY A 44 11.94 4.09 -7.19
N ALA A 45 12.25 3.05 -6.42
CA ALA A 45 11.26 2.06 -5.99
C ALA A 45 10.14 2.68 -5.15
N ARG A 46 10.45 3.60 -4.23
CA ARG A 46 9.47 4.31 -3.38
C ARG A 46 8.54 5.23 -4.16
N LEU A 47 8.98 5.70 -5.32
CA LEU A 47 8.21 6.58 -6.21
C LEU A 47 7.31 5.82 -7.19
N LYS A 48 7.39 4.48 -7.25
CA LYS A 48 6.43 3.68 -8.01
C LYS A 48 5.02 3.90 -7.46
N ARG A 49 4.03 3.85 -8.35
CA ARG A 49 2.63 3.89 -7.94
C ARG A 49 2.15 2.52 -7.47
N VAL A 50 1.22 2.50 -6.55
CA VAL A 50 0.55 1.28 -6.06
C VAL A 50 0.00 0.46 -7.22
N ALA A 51 -0.59 1.10 -8.23
CA ALA A 51 -1.12 0.44 -9.42
C ALA A 51 -0.09 -0.43 -10.17
N ALA A 52 1.20 -0.11 -10.10
CA ALA A 52 2.27 -0.89 -10.73
C ALA A 52 2.72 -2.11 -9.92
N LEU A 53 2.28 -2.24 -8.67
CA LEU A 53 2.74 -3.28 -7.75
C LEU A 53 1.59 -4.15 -7.21
N MET A 54 0.34 -3.70 -7.35
CA MET A 54 -0.84 -4.40 -6.82
C MET A 54 -1.22 -5.61 -7.65
N HIS A 55 -1.80 -6.61 -6.99
CA HIS A 55 -2.50 -7.72 -7.63
C HIS A 55 -3.89 -7.25 -8.08
N VAL A 56 -4.37 -7.75 -9.21
CA VAL A 56 -5.64 -7.33 -9.84
C VAL A 56 -6.47 -8.52 -10.32
N GLY A 57 -7.73 -8.27 -10.66
CA GLY A 57 -8.62 -9.26 -11.27
C GLY A 57 -8.84 -10.50 -10.40
N ASP A 58 -8.71 -11.67 -11.01
CA ASP A 58 -8.95 -12.95 -10.33
C ASP A 58 -7.99 -13.26 -9.18
N ALA A 59 -6.88 -12.51 -9.04
CA ALA A 59 -6.01 -12.66 -7.90
C ALA A 59 -6.63 -12.12 -6.59
N LEU A 60 -7.62 -11.24 -6.68
CA LEU A 60 -8.25 -10.65 -5.50
C LEU A 60 -9.08 -11.68 -4.71
N PRO A 61 -8.88 -11.79 -3.40
CA PRO A 61 -9.69 -12.62 -2.52
C PRO A 61 -10.99 -11.88 -2.15
N THR A 62 -12.00 -11.93 -3.00
CA THR A 62 -13.27 -11.21 -2.80
C THR A 62 -14.38 -12.15 -2.38
N ALA A 63 -15.24 -11.69 -1.45
CA ALA A 63 -16.39 -12.43 -0.97
C ALA A 63 -17.59 -11.51 -0.68
N ALA A 64 -18.81 -12.04 -0.74
CA ALA A 64 -20.00 -11.37 -0.26
C ALA A 64 -20.10 -11.47 1.28
N PRO A 65 -20.79 -10.52 1.96
CA PRO A 65 -20.95 -10.54 3.41
C PRO A 65 -21.64 -11.79 3.95
N ASP A 66 -22.52 -12.40 3.15
CA ASP A 66 -23.29 -13.58 3.50
C ASP A 66 -22.57 -14.93 3.22
N LEU A 67 -21.35 -14.89 2.70
CA LEU A 67 -20.54 -16.10 2.48
C LEU A 67 -20.31 -16.84 3.80
N PRO A 68 -20.61 -18.17 3.89
CA PRO A 68 -20.30 -18.98 5.06
C PRO A 68 -18.80 -19.05 5.35
N MET A 69 -18.42 -19.05 6.63
CA MET A 69 -17.02 -19.03 7.05
C MET A 69 -16.18 -20.19 6.52
N PRO A 70 -16.67 -21.44 6.43
CA PRO A 70 -15.89 -22.54 5.85
C PRO A 70 -15.43 -22.25 4.41
N GLN A 71 -16.32 -21.66 3.58
CA GLN A 71 -15.98 -21.28 2.20
C GLN A 71 -15.01 -20.10 2.17
N ALA A 72 -15.18 -19.13 3.07
CA ALA A 72 -14.27 -18.00 3.20
C ALA A 72 -12.84 -18.44 3.55
N LEU A 73 -12.69 -19.40 4.46
CA LEU A 73 -11.39 -19.95 4.84
C LEU A 73 -10.69 -20.65 3.68
N LEU A 74 -11.44 -21.43 2.88
CA LEU A 74 -10.90 -22.07 1.67
C LEU A 74 -10.45 -21.02 0.64
N LEU A 75 -11.25 -19.97 0.46
CA LEU A 75 -10.91 -18.87 -0.45
C LEU A 75 -9.65 -18.12 0.02
N MET A 76 -9.56 -17.76 1.30
CA MET A 76 -8.38 -17.10 1.89
C MET A 76 -7.12 -17.96 1.70
N THR A 77 -7.22 -19.24 1.99
CA THR A 77 -6.11 -20.20 1.82
C THR A 77 -5.69 -20.30 0.36
N GLY A 78 -6.64 -20.45 -0.55
CA GLY A 78 -6.37 -20.56 -1.98
C GLY A 78 -5.72 -19.32 -2.60
N LYS A 79 -6.02 -18.13 -2.07
CA LYS A 79 -5.42 -16.86 -2.55
C LYS A 79 -4.10 -16.52 -1.86
N GLY A 80 -3.85 -16.98 -0.64
CA GLY A 80 -2.57 -16.90 0.04
C GLY A 80 -2.17 -15.50 0.57
N PHE A 81 -3.10 -14.54 0.66
CA PHE A 81 -2.82 -13.19 1.16
C PHE A 81 -3.13 -12.99 2.65
N GLY A 82 -3.68 -14.01 3.33
CA GLY A 82 -4.09 -13.90 4.73
C GLY A 82 -5.20 -12.89 4.99
N CYS A 83 -5.93 -12.50 3.96
CA CYS A 83 -7.05 -11.56 4.05
C CYS A 83 -8.12 -11.83 3.00
N LEU A 84 -9.32 -11.28 3.22
CA LEU A 84 -10.48 -11.37 2.34
C LEU A 84 -11.12 -9.99 2.21
N CYS A 85 -11.37 -9.55 0.98
CA CYS A 85 -12.13 -8.35 0.66
C CYS A 85 -13.62 -8.66 0.71
N VAL A 86 -14.37 -8.00 1.57
CA VAL A 86 -15.81 -8.15 1.65
C VAL A 86 -16.46 -7.08 0.78
N VAL A 87 -17.19 -7.52 -0.25
CA VAL A 87 -17.79 -6.65 -1.26
C VAL A 87 -19.31 -6.68 -1.14
N ALA A 88 -19.92 -5.52 -1.02
CA ALA A 88 -21.36 -5.38 -0.99
C ALA A 88 -21.99 -5.64 -2.37
N ARG A 89 -23.34 -5.78 -2.43
CA ARG A 89 -24.06 -6.04 -3.67
C ARG A 89 -23.90 -4.97 -4.74
N ASP A 90 -23.60 -3.73 -4.34
CA ASP A 90 -23.33 -2.60 -5.25
C ASP A 90 -21.87 -2.57 -5.76
N GLY A 91 -21.05 -3.56 -5.38
CA GLY A 91 -19.66 -3.69 -5.77
C GLY A 91 -18.67 -2.89 -4.92
N ARG A 92 -19.13 -2.18 -3.90
CA ARG A 92 -18.27 -1.39 -3.02
C ARG A 92 -17.67 -2.24 -1.91
N LEU A 93 -16.53 -1.79 -1.40
CA LEU A 93 -15.92 -2.40 -0.21
C LEU A 93 -16.84 -2.23 0.99
N ALA A 94 -17.26 -3.35 1.58
CA ALA A 94 -18.04 -3.41 2.83
C ALA A 94 -17.11 -3.57 4.05
N GLY A 95 -15.98 -4.26 3.88
CA GLY A 95 -15.03 -4.51 4.96
C GLY A 95 -13.93 -5.49 4.54
N ILE A 96 -13.12 -5.91 5.51
CA ILE A 96 -12.13 -6.97 5.33
C ILE A 96 -12.20 -7.99 6.46
N VAL A 97 -11.81 -9.23 6.15
CA VAL A 97 -11.47 -10.25 7.14
C VAL A 97 -9.99 -10.59 6.99
N THR A 98 -9.26 -10.62 8.09
CA THR A 98 -7.85 -11.01 8.14
C THR A 98 -7.65 -12.21 9.03
N ASP A 99 -6.50 -12.88 8.95
CA ASP A 99 -6.11 -13.95 9.90
C ASP A 99 -6.19 -13.48 11.37
N GLY A 100 -5.93 -12.19 11.61
CA GLY A 100 -6.08 -11.56 12.91
C GLY A 100 -7.53 -11.51 13.38
N ASP A 101 -8.47 -11.23 12.48
CA ASP A 101 -9.90 -11.22 12.79
C ASP A 101 -10.40 -12.63 13.08
N LEU A 102 -9.96 -13.61 12.28
CA LEU A 102 -10.29 -15.02 12.52
C LEU A 102 -9.78 -15.50 13.89
N ARG A 103 -8.55 -15.17 14.25
CA ARG A 103 -8.00 -15.53 15.57
C ARG A 103 -8.78 -14.88 16.73
N ARG A 104 -9.24 -13.64 16.56
CA ARG A 104 -10.07 -12.97 17.57
C ARG A 104 -11.47 -13.56 17.69
N ALA A 105 -12.01 -14.03 16.57
CA ALA A 105 -13.33 -14.65 16.50
C ALA A 105 -13.31 -16.17 16.81
N MET A 106 -12.13 -16.74 17.11
CA MET A 106 -11.97 -18.17 17.35
C MET A 106 -12.87 -18.64 18.50
N GLY A 107 -13.67 -19.65 18.21
CA GLY A 107 -14.61 -20.24 19.15
C GLY A 107 -15.41 -21.39 18.50
N PRO A 108 -16.21 -22.12 19.24
CA PRO A 108 -16.96 -23.28 18.72
C PRO A 108 -17.91 -22.95 17.58
N ASP A 109 -18.40 -21.69 17.53
CA ASP A 109 -19.36 -21.24 16.52
C ASP A 109 -18.75 -20.56 15.29
N LEU A 110 -17.43 -20.44 15.20
CA LEU A 110 -16.77 -19.74 14.09
C LEU A 110 -17.22 -20.26 12.71
N LEU A 111 -17.31 -21.58 12.56
CA LEU A 111 -17.66 -22.19 11.27
C LEU A 111 -19.14 -22.02 10.91
N ASN A 112 -20.00 -21.67 11.87
CA ASN A 112 -21.40 -21.38 11.65
C ASN A 112 -21.68 -19.92 11.30
N ARG A 113 -20.66 -19.05 11.43
CA ARG A 113 -20.78 -17.61 11.16
C ARG A 113 -20.61 -17.28 9.68
N ARG A 114 -21.03 -16.06 9.33
CA ARG A 114 -20.85 -15.47 8.01
C ARG A 114 -19.74 -14.42 8.04
N VAL A 115 -19.13 -14.16 6.89
CA VAL A 115 -18.04 -13.20 6.71
C VAL A 115 -18.42 -11.82 7.28
N GLY A 116 -19.62 -11.33 6.99
CA GLY A 116 -20.09 -10.02 7.45
C GLY A 116 -20.18 -9.86 8.98
N GLU A 117 -20.28 -10.95 9.74
CA GLU A 117 -20.32 -10.93 11.20
C GLU A 117 -18.94 -10.78 11.86
N ILE A 118 -17.88 -11.04 11.08
CA ILE A 118 -16.48 -11.04 11.56
C ILE A 118 -15.67 -9.90 10.96
N MET A 119 -16.09 -9.39 9.81
CA MET A 119 -15.33 -8.39 9.07
C MET A 119 -15.07 -7.10 9.88
N ASN A 120 -13.93 -6.49 9.64
CA ASN A 120 -13.68 -5.11 10.01
C ASN A 120 -14.34 -4.20 8.95
N PRO A 121 -15.36 -3.39 9.30
CA PRO A 121 -16.07 -2.54 8.33
C PRO A 121 -15.32 -1.26 7.95
N THR A 122 -14.25 -0.90 8.66
CA THR A 122 -13.48 0.32 8.45
C THR A 122 -12.00 0.04 8.24
N PRO A 123 -11.64 -0.76 7.22
CA PRO A 123 -10.24 -1.06 6.94
C PRO A 123 -9.52 0.15 6.39
N LEU A 124 -8.19 0.16 6.55
CA LEU A 124 -7.34 1.04 5.76
C LEU A 124 -7.27 0.54 4.32
N THR A 125 -7.23 1.49 3.41
CA THR A 125 -7.21 1.24 1.97
C THR A 125 -6.15 2.13 1.30
N ALA A 126 -5.78 1.79 0.09
CA ALA A 126 -4.92 2.60 -0.77
C ALA A 126 -5.69 3.06 -2.01
N ARG A 127 -5.10 3.99 -2.75
CA ARG A 127 -5.54 4.39 -4.09
C ARG A 127 -4.52 3.93 -5.12
N PRO A 128 -4.92 3.71 -6.38
CA PRO A 128 -3.98 3.29 -7.44
C PRO A 128 -2.83 4.27 -7.67
N ASP A 129 -3.09 5.56 -7.50
CA ASP A 129 -2.13 6.66 -7.70
C ASP A 129 -1.22 6.94 -6.50
N MET A 130 -1.49 6.35 -5.33
CA MET A 130 -0.65 6.45 -4.13
C MET A 130 0.76 5.96 -4.42
N LEU A 131 1.77 6.60 -3.82
CA LEU A 131 3.15 6.15 -3.95
C LEU A 131 3.43 4.92 -3.06
N ALA A 132 4.27 4.01 -3.55
CA ALA A 132 4.63 2.78 -2.83
C ALA A 132 5.28 3.07 -1.47
N GLY A 133 6.10 4.11 -1.38
CA GLY A 133 6.69 4.55 -0.11
C GLY A 133 5.65 5.10 0.88
N GLU A 134 4.59 5.71 0.40
CA GLU A 134 3.46 6.16 1.22
C GLU A 134 2.63 4.96 1.70
N ALA A 135 2.31 4.03 0.80
CA ALA A 135 1.61 2.80 1.15
C ALA A 135 2.37 1.98 2.21
N LEU A 136 3.71 1.90 2.09
CA LEU A 136 4.54 1.24 3.11
C LEU A 136 4.38 1.92 4.48
N ARG A 137 4.42 3.26 4.55
CA ARG A 137 4.20 3.98 5.81
C ARG A 137 2.81 3.72 6.39
N VAL A 138 1.78 3.74 5.57
CA VAL A 138 0.41 3.38 6.02
C VAL A 138 0.37 1.99 6.63
N MET A 139 1.15 1.04 6.12
CA MET A 139 1.23 -0.32 6.65
C MET A 139 2.04 -0.41 7.94
N THR A 140 3.14 0.33 8.08
CA THR A 140 4.17 0.12 9.12
C THR A 140 4.14 1.15 10.25
N ASP A 141 3.87 2.44 9.96
CA ASP A 141 3.98 3.55 10.92
C ASP A 141 2.76 3.61 11.84
N ARG A 142 2.53 2.52 12.57
CA ARG A 142 1.37 2.34 13.45
C ARG A 142 1.63 1.30 14.52
N ALA A 143 0.90 1.39 15.63
CA ALA A 143 1.02 0.48 16.77
C ALA A 143 0.76 -1.00 16.42
N ARG A 144 -0.07 -1.25 15.40
CA ARG A 144 -0.36 -2.60 14.88
C ARG A 144 -0.13 -2.58 13.37
N PRO A 145 1.05 -2.98 12.88
CA PRO A 145 1.34 -3.07 11.46
C PRO A 145 0.37 -4.00 10.73
N ILE A 146 0.10 -3.68 9.48
CA ILE A 146 -0.75 -4.48 8.59
C ILE A 146 0.05 -4.94 7.38
N THR A 147 -0.32 -6.08 6.83
CA THR A 147 0.41 -6.73 5.73
C THR A 147 -0.23 -6.53 4.36
N ALA A 148 -1.50 -6.11 4.33
CA ALA A 148 -2.25 -5.95 3.09
C ALA A 148 -3.11 -4.68 3.10
N LEU A 149 -3.22 -4.03 1.95
CA LEU A 149 -4.14 -2.92 1.68
C LEU A 149 -4.97 -3.25 0.44
N PHE A 150 -6.28 -3.18 0.54
CA PHE A 150 -7.12 -3.17 -0.65
C PHE A 150 -7.04 -1.80 -1.32
N VAL A 151 -6.89 -1.82 -2.63
CA VAL A 151 -6.80 -0.62 -3.47
C VAL A 151 -8.17 -0.36 -4.05
N LEU A 152 -8.67 0.86 -3.83
CA LEU A 152 -10.02 1.25 -4.25
C LEU A 152 -9.97 2.30 -5.36
N ASP A 153 -10.95 2.23 -6.25
CA ASP A 153 -11.28 3.32 -7.19
C ASP A 153 -12.04 4.48 -6.50
N GLU A 154 -12.39 5.51 -7.27
CA GLU A 154 -13.16 6.66 -6.79
C GLU A 154 -14.58 6.27 -6.33
N ALA A 155 -15.16 5.21 -6.89
CA ALA A 155 -16.45 4.66 -6.49
C ALA A 155 -16.38 3.75 -5.26
N ARG A 156 -15.18 3.63 -4.61
CA ARG A 156 -14.89 2.74 -3.48
C ARG A 156 -15.01 1.24 -3.82
N ARG A 157 -14.80 0.86 -5.07
CA ARG A 157 -14.76 -0.53 -5.50
C ARG A 157 -13.34 -1.07 -5.41
N PRO A 158 -13.13 -2.29 -4.93
CA PRO A 158 -11.81 -2.88 -4.89
C PRO A 158 -11.32 -3.20 -6.30
N VAL A 159 -10.23 -2.54 -6.70
CA VAL A 159 -9.57 -2.72 -8.00
C VAL A 159 -8.22 -3.42 -7.88
N GLY A 160 -7.70 -3.57 -6.66
CA GLY A 160 -6.43 -4.23 -6.41
C GLY A 160 -6.20 -4.59 -4.95
N LEU A 161 -5.15 -5.37 -4.74
CA LEU A 161 -4.60 -5.71 -3.42
C LEU A 161 -3.09 -5.48 -3.47
N LEU A 162 -2.57 -4.69 -2.55
CA LEU A 162 -1.15 -4.49 -2.34
C LEU A 162 -0.72 -5.23 -1.08
N HIS A 163 0.21 -6.17 -1.21
CA HIS A 163 0.77 -6.90 -0.09
C HIS A 163 2.16 -6.37 0.26
N ILE A 164 2.54 -6.38 1.53
CA ILE A 164 3.83 -5.85 1.99
C ILE A 164 5.02 -6.54 1.31
N HIS A 165 4.91 -7.83 1.00
CA HIS A 165 5.96 -8.57 0.29
C HIS A 165 6.19 -8.04 -1.13
N ASP A 166 5.19 -7.45 -1.78
CA ASP A 166 5.36 -6.86 -3.10
C ASP A 166 6.19 -5.57 -3.00
N LEU A 167 5.96 -4.78 -1.96
CA LEU A 167 6.77 -3.60 -1.66
C LEU A 167 8.23 -3.98 -1.35
N LEU A 168 8.44 -5.05 -0.57
CA LEU A 168 9.78 -5.56 -0.27
C LEU A 168 10.50 -6.05 -1.52
N ARG A 169 9.84 -6.87 -2.36
CA ARG A 169 10.40 -7.35 -3.64
C ARG A 169 10.70 -6.21 -4.61
N ALA A 170 9.91 -5.15 -4.58
CA ALA A 170 10.12 -3.97 -5.40
C ALA A 170 11.27 -3.08 -4.89
N GLY A 171 11.85 -3.35 -3.72
CA GLY A 171 12.93 -2.58 -3.12
C GLY A 171 12.46 -1.28 -2.45
N VAL A 172 11.21 -1.19 -2.03
CA VAL A 172 10.62 0.03 -1.41
C VAL A 172 11.08 0.20 0.04
N ALA A 173 11.43 -0.88 0.71
CA ALA A 173 11.89 -0.90 2.11
C ALA A 173 13.41 -0.85 2.23
#